data_39ef9a0fcd8fe8fc0d65499f6bd22bdf
#
_entry.id   39ef9a0fcd8fe8fc0d65499f6bd22bdf
#
_cell.length_a   1.000
_cell.length_b   1.000
_cell.length_c   1.000
_cell.angle_alpha   90.00
_cell.angle_beta   90.00
_cell.angle_gamma   90.00
#
_symmetry.space_group_name_H-M   'P 1'
#
loop_
_entity.id
_entity.type
_entity.pdbx_description
1 polymer ?
#
loop_
_entity_poly.entity_id
_entity_poly.type
_entity_poly.pdbx_seq_one_letter_code
_entity_poly.pdbx_strand_id
1 'polypeptide(L)'
;MHFKDALKREGVNIIAEFKRASPSLGDIDVAADPVAKAKIYESGGAAAMSVLCDAARFKGSVEDLRRVAASGAKIPLLAKDFISEKERLREVKDAGASAALLIVRYLDDGKLSELFAEARSLGLAPLLFIF
;
A
#
# COMPACT_ATOMS: atom_id res chain seq x y z
N MET A 1 7.65 12.70 -2.60
CA MET A 1 7.24 13.03 -1.21
C MET A 1 7.12 11.75 -0.40
N HIS A 2 7.68 11.75 0.80
CA HIS A 2 7.56 10.60 1.69
C HIS A 2 6.11 10.43 2.15
N PHE A 3 5.65 9.19 2.31
CA PHE A 3 4.26 8.88 2.68
C PHE A 3 3.79 9.60 3.94
N LYS A 4 4.63 9.59 4.99
CA LYS A 4 4.33 10.25 6.25
C LYS A 4 4.12 11.75 6.11
N ASP A 5 4.92 12.41 5.27
CA ASP A 5 4.83 13.85 5.05
C ASP A 5 3.56 14.22 4.28
N ALA A 6 3.15 13.37 3.35
CA ALA A 6 1.91 13.58 2.60
C ALA A 6 0.68 13.61 3.51
N LEU A 7 0.72 12.88 4.64
CA LEU A 7 -0.39 12.82 5.61
C LEU A 7 -0.36 13.95 6.65
N LYS A 8 0.66 14.81 6.61
CA LYS A 8 0.80 15.93 7.56
C LYS A 8 0.33 17.27 7.00
N ARG A 9 -0.20 17.28 5.79
CA ARG A 9 -0.71 18.52 5.19
C ARG A 9 -1.93 19.00 5.97
N GLU A 10 -2.13 20.31 6.00
CA GLU A 10 -3.28 20.93 6.66
C GLU A 10 -4.58 20.43 6.03
N GLY A 11 -5.62 20.27 6.84
CA GLY A 11 -6.92 19.80 6.42
C GLY A 11 -7.07 18.29 6.47
N VAL A 12 -8.01 17.77 5.69
CA VAL A 12 -8.27 16.32 5.62
C VAL A 12 -7.37 15.68 4.57
N ASN A 13 -6.64 14.66 4.97
CA ASN A 13 -5.75 13.90 4.07
C ASN A 13 -6.35 12.52 3.82
N ILE A 14 -6.66 12.25 2.56
CA ILE A 14 -7.32 11.00 2.16
C ILE A 14 -6.30 10.03 1.56
N ILE A 15 -6.34 8.79 2.02
CA ILE A 15 -5.66 7.67 1.36
C ILE A 15 -6.72 6.98 0.50
N ALA A 16 -6.61 7.10 -0.81
CA ALA A 16 -7.53 6.47 -1.74
C ALA A 16 -7.07 5.05 -2.06
N GLU A 17 -7.99 4.09 -2.06
CA GLU A 17 -7.63 2.67 -2.21
C GLU A 17 -7.99 2.10 -3.57
N PHE A 18 -7.05 1.36 -4.15
CA PHE A 18 -7.30 0.52 -5.33
C PHE A 18 -7.55 -0.91 -4.91
N LYS A 19 -8.76 -1.42 -5.20
CA LYS A 19 -9.20 -2.75 -4.79
C LYS A 19 -10.15 -3.33 -5.82
N ARG A 20 -9.82 -4.52 -6.36
CA ARG A 20 -10.66 -5.21 -7.36
C ARG A 20 -11.73 -6.08 -6.73
N ALA A 21 -11.43 -6.65 -5.57
CA ALA A 21 -12.30 -7.59 -4.87
C ALA A 21 -12.01 -7.61 -3.39
N SER A 22 -12.91 -8.14 -2.59
CA SER A 22 -12.69 -8.39 -1.17
C SER A 22 -13.46 -9.62 -0.70
N PRO A 23 -13.04 -10.23 0.44
CA PRO A 23 -13.79 -11.39 0.98
C PRO A 23 -15.25 -11.09 1.31
N SER A 24 -15.54 -9.86 1.75
CA SER A 24 -16.89 -9.47 2.16
C SER A 24 -17.80 -9.07 1.01
N LEU A 25 -17.25 -8.44 -0.02
CA LEU A 25 -18.02 -7.89 -1.15
C LEU A 25 -17.91 -8.72 -2.43
N GLY A 26 -16.99 -9.69 -2.49
CA GLY A 26 -16.67 -10.39 -3.72
C GLY A 26 -16.02 -9.45 -4.75
N ASP A 27 -16.32 -9.68 -6.01
CA ASP A 27 -15.77 -8.84 -7.10
C ASP A 27 -16.41 -7.45 -7.07
N ILE A 28 -15.56 -6.42 -7.11
CA ILE A 28 -15.98 -5.01 -7.12
C ILE A 28 -15.80 -4.46 -8.54
N ASP A 29 -14.56 -4.49 -9.04
CA ASP A 29 -14.22 -4.05 -10.38
C ASP A 29 -12.94 -4.79 -10.83
N VAL A 30 -13.13 -6.03 -11.28
CA VAL A 30 -12.01 -6.93 -11.61
C VAL A 30 -11.18 -6.43 -12.79
N ALA A 31 -11.81 -5.69 -13.71
CA ALA A 31 -11.15 -5.14 -14.89
C ALA A 31 -10.49 -3.77 -14.65
N ALA A 32 -10.56 -3.23 -13.42
CA ALA A 32 -10.02 -1.91 -13.12
C ALA A 32 -8.52 -1.81 -13.40
N ASP A 33 -8.11 -0.70 -14.00
CA ASP A 33 -6.71 -0.40 -14.27
C ASP A 33 -6.13 0.45 -13.13
N PRO A 34 -5.08 -0.03 -12.44
CA PRO A 34 -4.50 0.71 -11.34
C PRO A 34 -3.88 2.05 -11.76
N VAL A 35 -3.34 2.15 -12.97
CA VAL A 35 -2.74 3.40 -13.47
C VAL A 35 -3.83 4.45 -13.72
N ALA A 36 -4.94 4.05 -14.32
CA ALA A 36 -6.07 4.95 -14.55
C ALA A 36 -6.65 5.46 -13.23
N LYS A 37 -6.78 4.58 -12.24
CA LYS A 37 -7.24 4.97 -10.89
C LYS A 37 -6.28 5.92 -10.20
N ALA A 38 -4.97 5.68 -10.33
CA ALA A 38 -3.97 6.58 -9.74
C ALA A 38 -4.08 7.99 -10.28
N LYS A 39 -4.32 8.14 -11.58
CA LYS A 39 -4.52 9.45 -12.21
C LYS A 39 -5.74 10.16 -11.64
N ILE A 40 -6.84 9.45 -11.45
CA ILE A 40 -8.07 9.98 -10.87
C ILE A 40 -7.83 10.44 -9.43
N TYR A 41 -7.20 9.59 -8.62
CA TYR A 41 -6.92 9.90 -7.22
C TYR A 41 -5.97 11.10 -7.07
N GLU A 42 -4.92 11.12 -7.86
CA GLU A 42 -3.94 12.22 -7.84
C GLU A 42 -4.59 13.55 -8.25
N SER A 43 -5.36 13.55 -9.33
CA SER A 43 -6.09 14.72 -9.82
C SER A 43 -7.15 15.19 -8.82
N GLY A 44 -7.76 14.26 -8.09
CA GLY A 44 -8.75 14.56 -7.05
C GLY A 44 -8.17 15.08 -5.75
N GLY A 45 -6.83 15.11 -5.61
CA GLY A 45 -6.16 15.65 -4.43
C GLY A 45 -5.95 14.64 -3.30
N ALA A 46 -6.05 13.33 -3.56
CA ALA A 46 -5.73 12.33 -2.54
C ALA A 46 -4.28 12.49 -2.07
N ALA A 47 -4.06 12.33 -0.76
CA ALA A 47 -2.74 12.48 -0.16
C ALA A 47 -1.83 11.29 -0.47
N ALA A 48 -2.41 10.11 -0.59
CA ALA A 48 -1.72 8.86 -0.86
C ALA A 48 -2.68 7.85 -1.50
N MET A 49 -2.13 6.79 -2.04
CA MET A 49 -2.90 5.70 -2.63
C MET A 49 -2.49 4.38 -2.00
N SER A 50 -3.45 3.59 -1.53
CA SER A 50 -3.18 2.22 -1.13
C SER A 50 -3.49 1.27 -2.28
N VAL A 51 -2.61 0.29 -2.47
CA VAL A 51 -2.75 -0.70 -3.53
C VAL A 51 -2.78 -2.09 -2.90
N LEU A 52 -3.87 -2.83 -3.07
CA LEU A 52 -3.99 -4.20 -2.59
C LEU A 52 -3.05 -5.09 -3.39
N CYS A 53 -2.11 -5.75 -2.69
CA CYS A 53 -1.12 -6.64 -3.28
C CYS A 53 -1.45 -8.12 -3.06
N ASP A 54 -2.45 -8.42 -2.24
CA ASP A 54 -2.89 -9.80 -1.96
C ASP A 54 -3.71 -10.34 -3.12
N ALA A 55 -3.27 -11.44 -3.70
CA ALA A 55 -3.93 -12.06 -4.85
C ALA A 55 -5.13 -12.91 -4.44
N ALA A 56 -4.98 -13.71 -3.38
CA ALA A 56 -5.97 -14.73 -3.02
C ALA A 56 -7.32 -14.14 -2.58
N ARG A 57 -7.32 -13.06 -1.81
CA ARG A 57 -8.52 -12.48 -1.19
C ARG A 57 -9.01 -11.23 -1.90
N PHE A 58 -8.10 -10.46 -2.49
CA PHE A 58 -8.39 -9.14 -3.04
C PHE A 58 -8.13 -9.03 -4.55
N LYS A 59 -7.67 -10.10 -5.19
CA LYS A 59 -7.31 -10.11 -6.62
C LYS A 59 -6.33 -9.00 -6.99
N GLY A 60 -5.46 -8.65 -6.04
CA GLY A 60 -4.41 -7.67 -6.21
C GLY A 60 -3.08 -8.29 -6.61
N SER A 61 -2.06 -7.46 -6.77
CA SER A 61 -0.71 -7.93 -7.07
C SER A 61 0.31 -6.83 -6.83
N VAL A 62 1.55 -7.22 -6.56
CA VAL A 62 2.69 -6.29 -6.50
C VAL A 62 2.93 -5.65 -7.87
N GLU A 63 2.56 -6.33 -8.95
CA GLU A 63 2.67 -5.79 -10.30
C GLU A 63 1.78 -4.55 -10.49
N ASP A 64 0.61 -4.50 -9.85
CA ASP A 64 -0.24 -3.29 -9.88
C ASP A 64 0.49 -2.10 -9.27
N LEU A 65 1.14 -2.34 -8.12
CA LEU A 65 1.95 -1.33 -7.46
C LEU A 65 3.10 -0.85 -8.35
N ARG A 66 3.80 -1.77 -9.00
CA ARG A 66 4.92 -1.47 -9.91
C ARG A 66 4.45 -0.65 -11.10
N ARG A 67 3.32 -1.00 -11.69
CA ARG A 67 2.74 -0.28 -12.83
C ARG A 67 2.42 1.16 -12.47
N VAL A 68 1.81 1.39 -11.31
CA VAL A 68 1.50 2.75 -10.86
C VAL A 68 2.78 3.54 -10.64
N ALA A 69 3.77 2.97 -9.96
CA ALA A 69 5.04 3.64 -9.71
C ALA A 69 5.76 4.00 -11.01
N ALA A 70 5.75 3.11 -12.00
CA ALA A 70 6.39 3.31 -13.29
C ALA A 70 5.64 4.29 -14.21
N SER A 71 4.38 4.60 -13.92
CA SER A 71 3.54 5.46 -14.76
C SER A 71 3.88 6.96 -14.68
N GLY A 72 4.77 7.34 -13.79
CA GLY A 72 5.08 8.75 -13.51
C GLY A 72 4.16 9.39 -12.47
N ALA A 73 3.24 8.64 -11.89
CA ALA A 73 2.42 9.13 -10.79
C ALA A 73 3.31 9.54 -9.60
N LYS A 74 3.00 10.68 -9.00
CA LYS A 74 3.77 11.23 -7.87
C LYS A 74 3.12 10.98 -6.53
N ILE A 75 1.90 10.47 -6.52
CA ILE A 75 1.17 10.15 -5.30
C ILE A 75 1.92 9.03 -4.53
N PRO A 76 2.19 9.22 -3.22
CA PRO A 76 2.85 8.18 -2.42
C PRO A 76 2.02 6.90 -2.35
N LEU A 77 2.68 5.74 -2.40
CA LEU A 77 2.01 4.45 -2.47
C LEU A 77 2.19 3.65 -1.19
N LEU A 78 1.08 3.14 -0.66
CA LEU A 78 1.04 2.20 0.46
C LEU A 78 0.79 0.79 -0.10
N ALA A 79 1.71 -0.12 0.17
CA ALA A 79 1.49 -1.53 -0.12
C ALA A 79 0.55 -2.13 0.93
N LYS A 80 -0.63 -2.53 0.50
CA LYS A 80 -1.63 -3.13 1.39
C LYS A 80 -1.69 -4.64 1.16
N ASP A 81 -1.14 -5.38 2.13
CA ASP A 81 -0.92 -6.81 2.02
C ASP A 81 -0.82 -7.43 3.42
N PHE A 82 -0.82 -8.75 3.47
CA PHE A 82 -0.60 -9.52 4.69
C PHE A 82 0.88 -9.87 4.77
N ILE A 83 1.71 -8.89 5.18
CA ILE A 83 3.16 -9.03 5.19
C ILE A 83 3.59 -9.77 6.46
N SER A 84 4.26 -10.92 6.31
CA SER A 84 4.79 -11.73 7.39
C SER A 84 6.28 -12.02 7.27
N GLU A 85 6.91 -11.64 6.15
CA GLU A 85 8.33 -11.91 5.89
C GLU A 85 9.03 -10.68 5.32
N LYS A 86 10.32 -10.54 5.63
CA LYS A 86 11.15 -9.41 5.15
C LYS A 86 11.23 -9.33 3.64
N GLU A 87 11.24 -10.48 2.97
CA GLU A 87 11.32 -10.56 1.51
C GLU A 87 10.18 -9.80 0.85
N ARG A 88 8.99 -9.89 1.42
CA ARG A 88 7.81 -9.17 0.89
C ARG A 88 7.96 -7.66 1.05
N LEU A 89 8.55 -7.19 2.15
CA LEU A 89 8.86 -5.78 2.34
C LEU A 89 9.82 -5.27 1.26
N ARG A 90 10.85 -6.05 0.95
CA ARG A 90 11.82 -5.70 -0.10
C ARG A 90 11.15 -5.67 -1.47
N GLU A 91 10.29 -6.64 -1.75
CA GLU A 91 9.56 -6.74 -3.00
C GLU A 91 8.67 -5.50 -3.22
N VAL A 92 7.89 -5.10 -2.22
CA VAL A 92 7.03 -3.92 -2.36
C VAL A 92 7.83 -2.63 -2.43
N LYS A 93 8.97 -2.55 -1.72
CA LYS A 93 9.89 -1.41 -1.83
C LYS A 93 10.44 -1.29 -3.25
N ASP A 94 10.92 -2.39 -3.81
CA ASP A 94 11.47 -2.42 -5.16
C ASP A 94 10.40 -2.08 -6.21
N ALA A 95 9.16 -2.41 -5.94
CA ALA A 95 8.03 -2.07 -6.80
C ALA A 95 7.63 -0.59 -6.75
N GLY A 96 8.12 0.17 -5.76
CA GLY A 96 7.89 1.61 -5.67
C GLY A 96 7.03 2.07 -4.51
N ALA A 97 6.73 1.20 -3.55
CA ALA A 97 6.01 1.62 -2.34
C ALA A 97 6.85 2.57 -1.49
N SER A 98 6.20 3.52 -0.85
CA SER A 98 6.79 4.38 0.20
C SER A 98 6.32 4.02 1.60
N ALA A 99 5.32 3.15 1.71
CA ALA A 99 4.80 2.65 2.98
C ALA A 99 4.33 1.20 2.83
N ALA A 100 4.30 0.48 3.93
CA ALA A 100 3.80 -0.88 3.98
C ALA A 100 2.93 -1.10 5.21
N LEU A 101 1.84 -1.83 5.05
CA LEU A 101 0.93 -2.18 6.12
C LEU A 101 1.48 -3.35 6.93
N LEU A 102 1.48 -3.23 8.26
CA LEU A 102 1.77 -4.32 9.18
C LEU A 102 0.54 -4.55 10.06
N ILE A 103 -0.04 -5.73 9.97
CA ILE A 103 -1.27 -6.07 10.70
C ILE A 103 -0.89 -6.73 12.01
N VAL A 104 -1.01 -5.99 13.10
CA VAL A 104 -0.55 -6.38 14.44
C VAL A 104 -1.19 -7.70 14.89
N ARG A 105 -2.47 -7.89 14.60
CA ARG A 105 -3.22 -9.09 15.00
C ARG A 105 -2.61 -10.39 14.47
N TYR A 106 -1.99 -10.36 13.29
CA TYR A 106 -1.45 -11.55 12.62
C TYR A 106 0.05 -11.77 12.84
N LEU A 107 0.68 -10.93 13.68
CA LEU A 107 2.11 -10.98 13.93
C LEU A 107 2.36 -11.13 15.43
N ASP A 108 3.29 -12.03 15.82
CA ASP A 108 3.78 -12.01 17.20
C ASP A 108 4.69 -10.79 17.41
N ASP A 109 5.00 -10.48 18.68
CA ASP A 109 5.76 -9.28 19.02
C ASP A 109 7.15 -9.29 18.40
N GLY A 110 7.81 -10.43 18.36
CA GLY A 110 9.13 -10.57 17.76
C GLY A 110 9.11 -10.31 16.26
N LYS A 111 8.14 -10.89 15.56
CA LYS A 111 7.98 -10.71 14.12
C LYS A 111 7.59 -9.27 13.79
N LEU A 112 6.71 -8.67 14.58
CA LEU A 112 6.31 -7.27 14.40
C LEU A 112 7.51 -6.34 14.52
N SER A 113 8.35 -6.53 15.57
CA SER A 113 9.56 -5.73 15.77
C SER A 113 10.55 -5.90 14.62
N GLU A 114 10.73 -7.14 14.15
CA GLU A 114 11.62 -7.46 13.02
C GLU A 114 11.16 -6.74 11.75
N LEU A 115 9.88 -6.87 11.40
CA LEU A 115 9.33 -6.26 10.19
C LEU A 115 9.30 -4.74 10.26
N PHE A 116 9.00 -4.19 11.43
CA PHE A 116 9.02 -2.75 11.67
C PHE A 116 10.43 -2.19 11.41
N ALA A 117 11.46 -2.82 11.98
CA ALA A 117 12.84 -2.40 11.78
C ALA A 117 13.28 -2.54 10.33
N GLU A 118 12.92 -3.63 9.66
CA GLU A 118 13.24 -3.84 8.24
C GLU A 118 12.58 -2.79 7.36
N ALA A 119 11.30 -2.51 7.58
CA ALA A 119 10.59 -1.47 6.83
C ALA A 119 11.30 -0.13 6.95
N ARG A 120 11.68 0.26 8.16
CA ARG A 120 12.41 1.50 8.40
C ARG A 120 13.77 1.52 7.71
N SER A 121 14.51 0.43 7.77
CA SER A 121 15.82 0.33 7.12
C SER A 121 15.72 0.46 5.60
N LEU A 122 14.60 0.04 5.02
CA LEU A 122 14.33 0.17 3.58
C LEU A 122 13.78 1.54 3.19
N GLY A 123 13.55 2.42 4.15
CA GLY A 123 12.92 3.72 3.88
C GLY A 123 11.41 3.64 3.66
N LEU A 124 10.78 2.52 4.02
CA LEU A 124 9.32 2.37 4.03
C LEU A 124 8.76 2.92 5.33
N ALA A 125 7.68 3.68 5.26
CA ALA A 125 6.91 4.04 6.45
C ALA A 125 6.08 2.83 6.88
N PRO A 126 6.30 2.25 8.08
CA PRO A 126 5.44 1.18 8.56
C PRO A 126 4.12 1.76 9.05
N LEU A 127 3.00 1.28 8.48
CA LEU A 127 1.67 1.63 8.93
C LEU A 127 1.11 0.47 9.73
N LEU A 128 0.93 0.66 11.04
CA LEU A 128 0.43 -0.39 11.93
C LEU A 128 -1.09 -0.39 11.93
N PHE A 129 -1.67 -1.54 11.64
CA PHE A 129 -3.12 -1.73 11.70
C PHE A 129 -3.47 -2.52 12.97
N ILE A 130 -4.26 -1.89 13.84
CA ILE A 130 -4.66 -2.44 15.14
C ILE A 130 -6.19 -2.54 15.17
N PHE A 131 -6.73 -3.75 15.43
CA PHE A 131 -8.17 -3.98 15.53
C PHE A 131 -8.53 -5.13 16.46
#